data_f10e077b80244bd6360c166494df3f01
#
_entry.id   f10e077b80244bd6360c166494df3f01
#
_cell.length_a   1.000
_cell.length_b   1.000
_cell.length_c   1.000
_cell.angle_alpha   90.00
_cell.angle_beta   90.00
_cell.angle_gamma   90.00
#
_symmetry.space_group_name_H-M   'P 1'
#
loop_
_entity.id
_entity.type
_entity.pdbx_description
1 polymer ?
#
loop_
_entity_poly.entity_id
_entity_poly.type
_entity_poly.pdbx_seq_one_letter_code
_entity_poly.pdbx_strand_id
1 'polypeptide(L)'
;MGLVANTLASFGNVMTDGMMILLTVIFILAENTGFAEKLTRARGLSGSSQWLQTFTDSVNSYMAIKTAISFVTGLVIFIWLSILGVDYAVLWGLLTFLFNFVPAVGSVIAAVPAVMLAIVQLGFGSGALVLAGFFVVNMLMGNVVEPRWMGRGLNLSPLVVFVSLVLWGWVLGPVGMLLSIPLTIMLKIGLESQAETRWIGTMLGAADGPSD
;
A
#
# COMPACT_ATOMS: atom_id res chain seq x y z
N MET A 1 30.71 6.22 -17.58
CA MET A 1 30.26 7.46 -16.89
C MET A 1 28.74 7.70 -17.01
N GLY A 2 28.05 7.24 -18.07
CA GLY A 2 26.61 7.47 -18.22
C GLY A 2 25.70 6.77 -17.21
N LEU A 3 26.03 5.55 -16.78
CA LEU A 3 25.22 4.79 -15.82
C LEU A 3 25.11 5.49 -14.44
N VAL A 4 26.23 5.97 -13.91
CA VAL A 4 26.26 6.67 -12.61
C VAL A 4 25.48 7.99 -12.69
N ALA A 5 25.66 8.75 -13.77
CA ALA A 5 24.94 10.01 -13.98
C ALA A 5 23.42 9.79 -14.11
N ASN A 6 23.01 8.75 -14.85
CA ASN A 6 21.59 8.40 -14.98
C ASN A 6 20.99 7.91 -13.65
N THR A 7 21.73 7.13 -12.86
CA THR A 7 21.26 6.68 -11.54
C THR A 7 21.12 7.84 -10.56
N LEU A 8 22.07 8.76 -10.54
CA LEU A 8 21.99 9.99 -9.73
C LEU A 8 20.83 10.90 -10.16
N ALA A 9 20.62 11.07 -11.47
CA ALA A 9 19.50 11.84 -11.99
C ALA A 9 18.15 11.18 -11.62
N SER A 10 18.04 9.86 -11.74
CA SER A 10 16.83 9.12 -11.33
C SER A 10 16.57 9.25 -9.83
N PHE A 11 17.62 9.19 -9.00
CA PHE A 11 17.50 9.41 -7.57
C PHE A 11 17.06 10.85 -7.23
N GLY A 12 17.60 11.84 -7.95
CA GLY A 12 17.18 13.24 -7.83
C GLY A 12 15.71 13.44 -8.18
N ASN A 13 15.22 12.81 -9.24
CA ASN A 13 13.82 12.87 -9.63
C ASN A 13 12.91 12.23 -8.57
N VAL A 14 13.25 11.05 -8.06
CA VAL A 14 12.50 10.40 -6.97
C VAL A 14 12.45 11.26 -5.71
N MET A 15 13.55 11.93 -5.36
CA MET A 15 13.60 12.86 -4.23
C MET A 15 12.71 14.09 -4.46
N THR A 16 12.75 14.66 -5.66
CA THR A 16 11.93 15.82 -6.04
C THR A 16 10.44 15.46 -6.05
N ASP A 17 10.09 14.33 -6.64
CA ASP A 17 8.71 13.84 -6.67
C ASP A 17 8.21 13.54 -5.25
N GLY A 18 9.03 12.89 -4.42
CA GLY A 18 8.72 12.64 -3.02
C GLY A 18 8.49 13.93 -2.22
N MET A 19 9.28 14.95 -2.46
CA MET A 19 9.14 16.25 -1.80
C MET A 19 7.88 17.00 -2.29
N MET A 20 7.57 16.95 -3.59
CA MET A 20 6.34 17.51 -4.16
C MET A 20 5.11 16.82 -3.58
N ILE A 21 5.14 15.51 -3.46
CA ILE A 21 4.06 14.72 -2.85
C ILE A 21 3.89 15.11 -1.38
N LEU A 22 4.98 15.20 -0.63
CA LEU A 22 4.95 15.56 0.78
C LEU A 22 4.41 16.96 0.99
N LEU A 23 4.82 17.93 0.19
CA LEU A 23 4.27 19.27 0.18
C LEU A 23 2.77 19.27 -0.17
N THR A 24 2.38 18.53 -1.19
CA THR A 24 0.97 18.42 -1.59
C THR A 24 0.11 17.84 -0.46
N VAL A 25 0.58 16.79 0.21
CA VAL A 25 -0.09 16.19 1.38
C VAL A 25 -0.20 17.21 2.53
N ILE A 26 0.88 17.94 2.83
CA ILE A 26 0.87 18.98 3.86
C ILE A 26 -0.16 20.07 3.51
N PHE A 27 -0.20 20.54 2.26
CA PHE A 27 -1.18 21.53 1.83
C PHE A 27 -2.61 21.01 1.90
N ILE A 28 -2.87 19.76 1.48
CA ILE A 28 -4.19 19.13 1.60
C ILE A 28 -4.60 19.00 3.08
N LEU A 29 -3.70 18.60 3.95
CA LEU A 29 -3.97 18.50 5.38
C LEU A 29 -4.18 19.86 6.04
N ALA A 30 -3.43 20.89 5.62
CA ALA A 30 -3.60 22.25 6.11
C ALA A 30 -4.93 22.88 5.64
N GLU A 31 -5.36 22.59 4.41
CA GLU A 31 -6.64 23.08 3.84
C GLU A 31 -7.87 22.32 4.39
N ASN A 32 -7.66 21.12 4.98
CA ASN A 32 -8.74 20.21 5.38
C ASN A 32 -9.74 20.82 6.39
N THR A 33 -9.34 21.82 7.17
CA THR A 33 -10.22 22.50 8.15
C THR A 33 -11.35 23.32 7.50
N GLY A 34 -11.19 23.71 6.23
CA GLY A 34 -12.21 24.49 5.49
C GLY A 34 -12.93 23.71 4.39
N PHE A 35 -12.34 22.63 3.88
CA PHE A 35 -12.87 21.92 2.72
C PHE A 35 -14.14 21.11 3.03
N ALA A 36 -14.18 20.42 4.17
CA ALA A 36 -15.36 19.70 4.64
C ALA A 36 -16.56 20.65 4.86
N GLU A 37 -16.29 21.84 5.40
CA GLU A 37 -17.32 22.87 5.64
C GLU A 37 -17.82 23.52 4.34
N LYS A 38 -16.92 23.73 3.37
CA LYS A 38 -17.27 24.21 2.02
C LYS A 38 -18.11 23.18 1.26
N LEU A 39 -17.79 21.88 1.39
CA LEU A 39 -18.51 20.80 0.71
C LEU A 39 -19.91 20.60 1.28
N THR A 40 -20.08 20.69 2.60
CA THR A 40 -21.39 20.62 3.25
C THR A 40 -22.29 21.82 2.90
N ARG A 41 -21.72 23.01 2.78
CA ARG A 41 -22.45 24.22 2.34
C ARG A 41 -22.86 24.19 0.87
N ALA A 42 -21.99 23.62 -0.01
CA ALA A 42 -22.26 23.63 -1.46
C ALA A 42 -23.37 22.67 -1.91
N ARG A 43 -23.66 21.61 -1.14
CA ARG A 43 -24.62 20.58 -1.58
C ARG A 43 -25.91 20.44 -0.80
N GLY A 44 -26.13 21.16 0.31
CA GLY A 44 -27.38 21.05 1.08
C GLY A 44 -27.75 19.61 1.50
N LEU A 45 -26.83 18.69 1.47
CA LEU A 45 -27.05 17.24 1.65
C LEU A 45 -26.77 16.85 3.10
N SER A 46 -27.80 16.63 3.86
CA SER A 46 -27.76 16.10 5.23
C SER A 46 -27.09 14.69 5.32
N GLY A 47 -26.85 14.03 4.20
CA GLY A 47 -26.19 12.71 4.12
C GLY A 47 -24.68 12.75 3.84
N SER A 48 -24.10 13.89 3.47
CA SER A 48 -22.70 13.99 3.04
C SER A 48 -21.70 13.89 4.20
N SER A 49 -22.09 14.25 5.42
CA SER A 49 -21.21 14.16 6.59
C SER A 49 -20.94 12.72 7.02
N GLN A 50 -21.95 11.86 6.94
CA GLN A 50 -21.82 10.45 7.33
C GLN A 50 -20.93 9.67 6.35
N TRP A 51 -21.06 9.92 5.05
CA TRP A 51 -20.22 9.32 4.03
C TRP A 51 -18.73 9.71 4.18
N LEU A 52 -18.46 11.01 4.40
CA LEU A 52 -17.09 11.51 4.63
C LEU A 52 -16.48 10.92 5.90
N GLN A 53 -17.25 10.81 6.97
CA GLN A 53 -16.80 10.18 8.21
C GLN A 53 -16.47 8.70 7.97
N THR A 54 -17.37 7.95 7.38
CA THR A 54 -17.15 6.52 7.06
C THR A 54 -15.91 6.33 6.21
N PHE A 55 -15.69 7.21 5.22
CA PHE A 55 -14.49 7.18 4.40
C PHE A 55 -13.22 7.44 5.22
N THR A 56 -13.21 8.52 6.01
CA THR A 56 -12.06 8.90 6.83
C THR A 56 -11.71 7.81 7.84
N ASP A 57 -12.70 7.21 8.49
CA ASP A 57 -12.52 6.13 9.44
C ASP A 57 -11.97 4.87 8.76
N SER A 58 -12.46 4.55 7.56
CA SER A 58 -11.98 3.42 6.77
C SER A 58 -10.53 3.61 6.33
N VAL A 59 -10.17 4.80 5.85
CA VAL A 59 -8.78 5.13 5.45
C VAL A 59 -7.85 5.09 6.65
N ASN A 60 -8.24 5.71 7.77
CA ASN A 60 -7.42 5.73 8.98
C ASN A 60 -7.18 4.32 9.53
N SER A 61 -8.24 3.51 9.59
CA SER A 61 -8.16 2.11 10.03
C SER A 61 -7.27 1.29 9.11
N TYR A 62 -7.46 1.41 7.78
CA TYR A 62 -6.61 0.75 6.81
C TYR A 62 -5.14 1.14 6.96
N MET A 63 -4.85 2.44 7.03
CA MET A 63 -3.49 2.95 7.16
C MET A 63 -2.83 2.51 8.46
N ALA A 64 -3.55 2.55 9.58
CA ALA A 64 -3.03 2.08 10.87
C ALA A 64 -2.66 0.59 10.83
N ILE A 65 -3.57 -0.25 10.33
CA ILE A 65 -3.35 -1.70 10.21
C ILE A 65 -2.22 -1.99 9.23
N LYS A 66 -2.22 -1.34 8.06
CA LYS A 66 -1.18 -1.55 7.04
C LYS A 66 0.20 -1.13 7.54
N THR A 67 0.28 -0.02 8.26
CA THR A 67 1.53 0.44 8.89
C THR A 67 2.04 -0.57 9.92
N ALA A 68 1.16 -1.09 10.78
CA ALA A 68 1.53 -2.09 11.77
C ALA A 68 2.03 -3.40 11.12
N ILE A 69 1.30 -3.91 10.12
CA ILE A 69 1.68 -5.12 9.37
C ILE A 69 3.01 -4.90 8.64
N SER A 70 3.17 -3.77 7.96
CA SER A 70 4.41 -3.44 7.25
C SER A 70 5.60 -3.33 8.19
N PHE A 71 5.40 -2.73 9.36
CA PHE A 71 6.43 -2.63 10.39
C PHE A 71 6.85 -4.02 10.90
N VAL A 72 5.89 -4.88 11.23
CA VAL A 72 6.16 -6.26 11.67
C VAL A 72 6.88 -7.04 10.56
N THR A 73 6.42 -6.93 9.31
CA THR A 73 7.05 -7.58 8.16
C THR A 73 8.50 -7.15 7.99
N GLY A 74 8.75 -5.84 7.99
CA GLY A 74 10.11 -5.28 7.89
C GLY A 74 11.01 -5.70 9.05
N LEU A 75 10.48 -5.73 10.27
CA LEU A 75 11.20 -6.16 11.47
C LEU A 75 11.58 -7.65 11.40
N VAL A 76 10.66 -8.52 10.98
CA VAL A 76 10.93 -9.96 10.83
C VAL A 76 11.98 -10.20 9.74
N ILE A 77 11.91 -9.51 8.61
CA ILE A 77 12.93 -9.60 7.55
C ILE A 77 14.28 -9.07 8.04
N PHE A 78 14.31 -7.93 8.74
CA PHE A 78 15.53 -7.42 9.36
C PHE A 78 16.20 -8.48 10.28
N ILE A 79 15.43 -9.09 11.18
CA ILE A 79 15.93 -10.11 12.10
C ILE A 79 16.44 -11.33 11.32
N TRP A 80 15.68 -11.79 10.32
CA TRP A 80 16.05 -12.92 9.50
C TRP A 80 17.38 -12.72 8.77
N LEU A 81 17.53 -11.56 8.11
CA LEU A 81 18.76 -11.21 7.39
C LEU A 81 19.94 -11.02 8.33
N SER A 82 19.72 -10.49 9.54
CA SER A 82 20.73 -10.35 10.57
C SER A 82 21.26 -11.72 11.05
N ILE A 83 20.35 -12.70 11.23
CA ILE A 83 20.73 -14.07 11.62
C ILE A 83 21.58 -14.74 10.53
N LEU A 84 21.25 -14.50 9.27
CA LEU A 84 22.00 -15.05 8.12
C LEU A 84 23.33 -14.33 7.87
N GLY A 85 23.59 -13.19 8.52
CA GLY A 85 24.80 -12.39 8.34
C GLY A 85 24.83 -11.60 7.03
N VAL A 86 23.70 -11.26 6.47
CA VAL A 86 23.59 -10.43 5.26
C VAL A 86 23.87 -8.98 5.62
N ASP A 87 24.77 -8.32 4.89
CA ASP A 87 25.10 -6.92 5.10
C ASP A 87 23.88 -6.01 4.88
N TYR A 88 23.88 -4.90 5.61
CA TYR A 88 22.81 -3.88 5.54
C TYR A 88 21.40 -4.41 5.88
N ALA A 89 21.28 -5.41 6.78
CA ALA A 89 20.00 -6.01 7.15
C ALA A 89 18.95 -4.95 7.58
N VAL A 90 19.38 -3.88 8.28
CA VAL A 90 18.49 -2.76 8.66
C VAL A 90 17.91 -2.06 7.42
N LEU A 91 18.74 -1.82 6.40
CA LEU A 91 18.31 -1.19 5.16
C LEU A 91 17.26 -2.05 4.44
N TRP A 92 17.49 -3.35 4.33
CA TRP A 92 16.56 -4.27 3.69
C TRP A 92 15.25 -4.42 4.46
N GLY A 93 15.32 -4.43 5.80
CA GLY A 93 14.13 -4.39 6.66
C GLY A 93 13.30 -3.12 6.45
N LEU A 94 13.98 -1.96 6.39
CA LEU A 94 13.33 -0.68 6.14
C LEU A 94 12.72 -0.59 4.73
N LEU A 95 13.42 -1.07 3.71
CA LEU A 95 12.88 -1.12 2.35
C LEU A 95 11.69 -2.08 2.28
N THR A 96 11.75 -3.21 2.98
CA THR A 96 10.61 -4.13 3.09
C THR A 96 9.42 -3.44 3.74
N PHE A 97 9.62 -2.71 4.83
CA PHE A 97 8.57 -1.91 5.47
C PHE A 97 7.93 -0.92 4.50
N LEU A 98 8.75 -0.13 3.79
CA LEU A 98 8.27 0.90 2.87
C LEU A 98 7.53 0.30 1.66
N PHE A 99 8.13 -0.69 1.01
CA PHE A 99 7.52 -1.28 -0.18
C PHE A 99 6.30 -2.16 0.14
N ASN A 100 6.20 -2.71 1.35
CA ASN A 100 5.06 -3.54 1.75
C ASN A 100 3.70 -2.79 1.72
N PHE A 101 3.72 -1.46 1.65
CA PHE A 101 2.51 -0.68 1.41
C PHE A 101 1.93 -0.93 0.01
N VAL A 102 2.76 -1.25 -0.98
CA VAL A 102 2.31 -1.57 -2.35
C VAL A 102 1.88 -3.04 -2.40
N PRO A 103 0.58 -3.34 -2.61
CA PRO A 103 0.09 -4.71 -2.61
C PRO A 103 0.79 -5.59 -3.66
N ALA A 104 1.10 -6.83 -3.31
CA ALA A 104 1.67 -7.88 -4.16
C ALA A 104 3.05 -7.60 -4.78
N VAL A 105 3.36 -6.36 -5.15
CA VAL A 105 4.60 -5.99 -5.87
C VAL A 105 5.72 -5.57 -4.92
N GLY A 106 5.36 -4.93 -3.82
CA GLY A 106 6.33 -4.29 -2.92
C GLY A 106 7.33 -5.24 -2.30
N SER A 107 6.87 -6.39 -1.84
CA SER A 107 7.73 -7.41 -1.24
C SER A 107 8.71 -8.04 -2.23
N VAL A 108 8.31 -8.19 -3.50
CA VAL A 108 9.18 -8.70 -4.57
C VAL A 108 10.29 -7.70 -4.87
N ILE A 109 9.95 -6.40 -4.98
CA ILE A 109 10.94 -5.33 -5.20
C ILE A 109 11.96 -5.29 -4.07
N ALA A 110 11.53 -5.46 -2.81
CA ALA A 110 12.44 -5.49 -1.67
C ALA A 110 13.32 -6.74 -1.63
N ALA A 111 12.77 -7.90 -2.03
CA ALA A 111 13.47 -9.18 -1.98
C ALA A 111 14.62 -9.28 -3.01
N VAL A 112 14.40 -8.81 -4.24
CA VAL A 112 15.35 -8.98 -5.34
C VAL A 112 16.77 -8.50 -4.98
N PRO A 113 16.99 -7.23 -4.57
CA PRO A 113 18.34 -6.77 -4.28
C PRO A 113 18.94 -7.43 -3.03
N ALA A 114 18.14 -7.75 -2.01
CA ALA A 114 18.61 -8.45 -0.81
C ALA A 114 19.09 -9.87 -1.13
N VAL A 115 18.36 -10.61 -1.98
CA VAL A 115 18.74 -11.94 -2.46
C VAL A 115 20.02 -11.87 -3.29
N MET A 116 20.12 -10.92 -4.21
CA MET A 116 21.31 -10.72 -5.03
C MET A 116 22.55 -10.43 -4.18
N LEU A 117 22.42 -9.56 -3.18
CA LEU A 117 23.50 -9.27 -2.25
C LEU A 117 23.92 -10.53 -1.48
N ALA A 118 22.97 -11.29 -0.95
CA ALA A 118 23.25 -12.52 -0.22
C ALA A 118 23.95 -13.57 -1.08
N ILE A 119 23.59 -13.68 -2.36
CA ILE A 119 24.29 -14.58 -3.31
C ILE A 119 25.75 -14.15 -3.50
N VAL A 120 25.99 -12.87 -3.70
CA VAL A 120 27.34 -12.34 -3.94
C VAL A 120 28.20 -12.43 -2.68
N GLN A 121 27.64 -12.15 -1.52
CA GLN A 121 28.36 -12.07 -0.24
C GLN A 121 28.59 -13.45 0.39
N LEU A 122 27.57 -14.30 0.41
CA LEU A 122 27.53 -15.53 1.19
C LEU A 122 27.33 -16.81 0.34
N GLY A 123 27.16 -16.64 -0.99
CA GLY A 123 26.95 -17.72 -1.93
C GLY A 123 25.48 -18.11 -2.15
N PHE A 124 25.26 -19.01 -3.10
CA PHE A 124 23.90 -19.40 -3.57
C PHE A 124 23.02 -20.01 -2.47
N GLY A 125 23.60 -20.75 -1.52
CA GLY A 125 22.84 -21.35 -0.42
C GLY A 125 22.18 -20.28 0.47
N SER A 126 22.94 -19.25 0.83
CA SER A 126 22.41 -18.12 1.62
C SER A 126 21.39 -17.31 0.85
N GLY A 127 21.61 -17.08 -0.46
CA GLY A 127 20.62 -16.43 -1.32
C GLY A 127 19.30 -17.20 -1.37
N ALA A 128 19.34 -18.53 -1.45
CA ALA A 128 18.14 -19.37 -1.40
C ALA A 128 17.42 -19.27 -0.05
N LEU A 129 18.15 -19.22 1.07
CA LEU A 129 17.57 -19.03 2.41
C LEU A 129 16.94 -17.64 2.57
N VAL A 130 17.56 -16.60 2.03
CA VAL A 130 17.00 -15.25 2.02
C VAL A 130 15.70 -15.24 1.23
N LEU A 131 15.69 -15.80 0.02
CA LEU A 131 14.49 -15.89 -0.83
C LEU A 131 13.36 -16.66 -0.13
N ALA A 132 13.68 -17.81 0.47
CA ALA A 132 12.72 -18.61 1.23
C ALA A 132 12.14 -17.85 2.42
N GLY A 133 12.96 -17.08 3.15
CA GLY A 133 12.51 -16.23 4.25
C GLY A 133 11.55 -15.15 3.77
N PHE A 134 11.88 -14.41 2.71
CA PHE A 134 10.96 -13.45 2.11
C PHE A 134 9.65 -14.09 1.67
N PHE A 135 9.71 -15.25 1.01
CA PHE A 135 8.52 -15.97 0.57
C PHE A 135 7.62 -16.37 1.73
N VAL A 136 8.18 -17.00 2.78
CA VAL A 136 7.43 -17.46 3.95
C VAL A 136 6.83 -16.27 4.71
N VAL A 137 7.63 -15.23 4.96
CA VAL A 137 7.14 -14.04 5.68
C VAL A 137 6.01 -13.37 4.91
N ASN A 138 6.17 -13.17 3.60
CA ASN A 138 5.12 -12.56 2.79
C ASN A 138 3.87 -13.43 2.68
N MET A 139 4.03 -14.74 2.57
CA MET A 139 2.90 -15.68 2.56
C MET A 139 2.12 -15.62 3.88
N LEU A 140 2.81 -15.62 5.02
CA LEU A 140 2.16 -15.53 6.33
C LEU A 140 1.52 -14.17 6.56
N MET A 141 2.23 -13.09 6.28
CA MET A 141 1.72 -11.73 6.49
C MET A 141 0.56 -11.41 5.54
N GLY A 142 0.71 -11.67 4.25
CA GLY A 142 -0.31 -11.34 3.24
C GLY A 142 -1.54 -12.24 3.28
N ASN A 143 -1.38 -13.55 3.52
CA ASN A 143 -2.52 -14.49 3.45
C ASN A 143 -3.14 -14.82 4.81
N VAL A 144 -2.42 -14.59 5.92
CA VAL A 144 -2.92 -14.97 7.25
C VAL A 144 -3.11 -13.76 8.15
N VAL A 145 -2.09 -12.92 8.30
CA VAL A 145 -2.11 -11.81 9.26
C VAL A 145 -2.95 -10.64 8.71
N GLU A 146 -2.68 -10.23 7.47
CA GLU A 146 -3.36 -9.08 6.84
C GLU A 146 -4.89 -9.29 6.78
N PRO A 147 -5.43 -10.44 6.31
CA PRO A 147 -6.89 -10.66 6.30
C PRO A 147 -7.51 -10.72 7.70
N ARG A 148 -6.77 -11.24 8.70
CA ARG A 148 -7.27 -11.31 10.08
C ARG A 148 -7.33 -9.94 10.75
N TRP A 149 -6.36 -9.07 10.48
CA TRP A 149 -6.29 -7.74 11.09
C TRP A 149 -7.17 -6.72 10.39
N MET A 150 -7.29 -6.82 9.07
CA MET A 150 -8.19 -5.97 8.29
C MET A 150 -9.66 -6.39 8.43
N GLY A 151 -9.92 -7.62 8.92
CA GLY A 151 -11.25 -8.15 9.06
C GLY A 151 -11.97 -8.29 7.71
N ARG A 152 -13.30 -8.54 7.77
CA ARG A 152 -14.15 -8.63 6.56
C ARG A 152 -14.45 -7.26 5.91
N GLY A 153 -13.85 -6.18 6.41
CA GLY A 153 -14.24 -4.80 6.06
C GLY A 153 -13.80 -4.31 4.69
N LEU A 154 -12.84 -4.95 4.03
CA LEU A 154 -12.41 -4.48 2.70
C LEU A 154 -13.32 -4.96 1.58
N ASN A 155 -13.91 -6.15 1.72
CA ASN A 155 -14.83 -6.79 0.76
C ASN A 155 -14.56 -6.43 -0.72
N LEU A 156 -13.29 -6.51 -1.13
CA LEU A 156 -12.83 -6.29 -2.49
C LEU A 156 -12.32 -7.61 -3.08
N SER A 157 -12.66 -7.87 -4.33
CA SER A 157 -12.10 -9.00 -5.07
C SER A 157 -10.59 -8.83 -5.26
N PRO A 158 -9.77 -9.91 -5.17
CA PRO A 158 -8.33 -9.85 -5.46
C PRO A 158 -8.00 -9.26 -6.84
N LEU A 159 -8.84 -9.54 -7.83
CA LEU A 159 -8.72 -8.96 -9.17
C LEU A 159 -8.88 -7.44 -9.12
N VAL A 160 -9.89 -6.95 -8.38
CA VAL A 160 -10.15 -5.52 -8.21
C VAL A 160 -8.98 -4.83 -7.50
N VAL A 161 -8.39 -5.47 -6.50
CA VAL A 161 -7.18 -4.96 -5.83
C VAL A 161 -6.02 -4.80 -6.82
N PHE A 162 -5.79 -5.80 -7.68
CA PHE A 162 -4.74 -5.72 -8.69
C PHE A 162 -5.01 -4.65 -9.76
N VAL A 163 -6.23 -4.61 -10.29
CA VAL A 163 -6.64 -3.59 -11.29
C VAL A 163 -6.56 -2.19 -10.69
N SER A 164 -6.98 -2.02 -9.44
CA SER A 164 -6.90 -0.73 -8.75
C SER A 164 -5.46 -0.26 -8.55
N LEU A 165 -4.54 -1.19 -8.25
CA LEU A 165 -3.12 -0.87 -8.16
C LEU A 165 -2.58 -0.29 -9.47
N VAL A 166 -2.92 -0.91 -10.60
CA VAL A 166 -2.50 -0.46 -11.94
C VAL A 166 -3.15 0.87 -12.28
N LEU A 167 -4.47 0.99 -12.06
CA LEU A 167 -5.23 2.19 -12.37
C LEU A 167 -4.74 3.41 -11.56
N TRP A 168 -4.71 3.28 -10.24
CA TRP A 168 -4.29 4.38 -9.37
C TRP A 168 -2.79 4.66 -9.47
N GLY A 169 -1.99 3.62 -9.75
CA GLY A 169 -0.57 3.78 -10.05
C GLY A 169 -0.34 4.57 -11.34
N TRP A 170 -1.17 4.39 -12.36
CA TRP A 170 -1.10 5.16 -13.59
C TRP A 170 -1.58 6.61 -13.40
N VAL A 171 -2.65 6.84 -12.62
CA VAL A 171 -3.23 8.18 -12.42
C VAL A 171 -2.42 9.04 -11.45
N LEU A 172 -1.98 8.46 -10.33
CA LEU A 172 -1.35 9.18 -9.20
C LEU A 172 0.09 8.71 -8.92
N GLY A 173 0.66 7.85 -9.78
CA GLY A 173 2.00 7.32 -9.61
C GLY A 173 2.15 6.46 -8.34
N PRO A 174 3.35 6.44 -7.71
CA PRO A 174 3.63 5.62 -6.53
C PRO A 174 2.66 5.85 -5.37
N VAL A 175 2.19 7.08 -5.18
CA VAL A 175 1.20 7.41 -4.14
C VAL A 175 -0.14 6.77 -4.43
N GLY A 176 -0.55 6.72 -5.71
CA GLY A 176 -1.75 6.00 -6.12
C GLY A 176 -1.66 4.50 -5.85
N MET A 177 -0.48 3.89 -6.05
CA MET A 177 -0.25 2.50 -5.68
C MET A 177 -0.42 2.25 -4.18
N LEU A 178 0.13 3.14 -3.33
CA LEU A 178 -0.01 3.05 -1.88
C LEU A 178 -1.46 3.21 -1.41
N LEU A 179 -2.19 4.11 -2.04
CA LEU A 179 -3.58 4.45 -1.71
C LEU A 179 -4.61 3.69 -2.54
N SER A 180 -4.19 2.73 -3.37
CA SER A 180 -5.08 2.04 -4.31
C SER A 180 -6.30 1.41 -3.64
N ILE A 181 -6.09 0.76 -2.50
CA ILE A 181 -7.18 0.11 -1.74
C ILE A 181 -8.14 1.15 -1.13
N PRO A 182 -7.68 2.15 -0.34
CA PRO A 182 -8.57 3.20 0.18
C PRO A 182 -9.37 3.92 -0.91
N LEU A 183 -8.71 4.29 -2.02
CA LEU A 183 -9.36 4.99 -3.14
C LEU A 183 -10.42 4.11 -3.81
N THR A 184 -10.16 2.82 -3.93
CA THR A 184 -11.11 1.87 -4.51
C THR A 184 -12.30 1.61 -3.59
N ILE A 185 -12.07 1.54 -2.27
CA ILE A 185 -13.16 1.47 -1.28
C ILE A 185 -14.04 2.72 -1.38
N MET A 186 -13.43 3.90 -1.48
CA MET A 186 -14.17 5.16 -1.69
C MET A 186 -15.04 5.12 -2.95
N LEU A 187 -14.46 4.67 -4.06
CA LEU A 187 -15.19 4.51 -5.31
C LEU A 187 -16.36 3.53 -5.16
N LYS A 188 -16.12 2.38 -4.51
CA LYS A 188 -17.14 1.36 -4.25
C LYS A 188 -18.28 1.92 -3.42
N ILE A 189 -18.00 2.57 -2.28
CA ILE A 189 -19.03 3.19 -1.42
C ILE A 189 -19.81 4.24 -2.22
N GLY A 190 -19.14 5.05 -3.03
CA GLY A 190 -19.79 6.04 -3.89
C GLY A 190 -20.74 5.41 -4.91
N LEU A 191 -20.33 4.30 -5.54
CA LEU A 191 -21.16 3.57 -6.50
C LEU A 191 -22.33 2.86 -5.81
N GLU A 192 -22.16 2.32 -4.61
CA GLU A 192 -23.21 1.66 -3.84
C GLU A 192 -24.25 2.63 -3.28
N SER A 193 -23.90 3.91 -3.13
CA SER A 193 -24.80 4.93 -2.62
C SER A 193 -25.92 5.33 -3.60
N GLN A 194 -25.77 5.03 -4.89
CA GLN A 194 -26.74 5.35 -5.94
C GLN A 194 -27.37 4.08 -6.49
N ALA A 195 -28.70 4.05 -6.59
CA ALA A 195 -29.45 2.87 -7.05
C ALA A 195 -29.03 2.42 -8.47
N GLU A 196 -28.70 3.36 -9.36
CA GLU A 196 -28.31 3.09 -10.75
C GLU A 196 -26.92 2.45 -10.87
N THR A 197 -25.99 2.74 -9.97
CA THR A 197 -24.59 2.26 -10.01
C THR A 197 -24.29 1.19 -8.97
N ARG A 198 -25.24 0.85 -8.12
CA ARG A 198 -25.08 -0.14 -7.03
C ARG A 198 -24.57 -1.50 -7.52
N TRP A 199 -25.03 -1.94 -8.68
CA TRP A 199 -24.60 -3.20 -9.29
C TRP A 199 -23.08 -3.21 -9.60
N ILE A 200 -22.50 -2.08 -9.99
CA ILE A 200 -21.05 -1.94 -10.21
C ILE A 200 -20.30 -2.08 -8.88
N GLY A 201 -20.79 -1.41 -7.82
CA GLY A 201 -20.22 -1.53 -6.49
C GLY A 201 -20.21 -2.97 -5.97
N THR A 202 -21.29 -3.71 -6.21
CA THR A 202 -21.40 -5.14 -5.86
C THR A 202 -20.40 -5.99 -6.64
N MET A 203 -20.17 -5.72 -7.92
CA MET A 203 -19.17 -6.42 -8.75
C MET A 203 -17.73 -6.20 -8.28
N LEU A 204 -17.43 -5.09 -7.62
CA LEU A 204 -16.13 -4.84 -7.02
C LEU A 204 -15.88 -5.66 -5.75
N GLY A 205 -16.93 -6.24 -5.18
CA GLY A 205 -16.89 -7.07 -3.99
C GLY A 205 -16.25 -8.45 -4.22
N ALA A 206 -15.87 -9.11 -3.10
CA ALA A 206 -15.47 -10.50 -3.13
C ALA A 206 -16.72 -11.40 -3.37
N ALA A 207 -16.54 -12.52 -4.08
CA ALA A 207 -17.62 -13.46 -4.41
C ALA A 207 -18.28 -14.10 -3.17
N ASP A 208 -17.56 -14.14 -2.04
CA ASP A 208 -18.01 -14.71 -0.75
C ASP A 208 -18.55 -13.64 0.22
N GLY A 209 -18.97 -12.49 -0.27
CA GLY A 209 -19.63 -11.46 0.55
C GLY A 209 -20.95 -11.98 1.10
N PRO A 210 -21.39 -11.57 2.33
CA PRO A 210 -22.69 -11.95 2.86
C PRO A 210 -23.78 -11.55 1.86
N SER A 211 -24.48 -12.55 1.36
CA SER A 211 -25.75 -12.34 0.64
C SER A 211 -26.78 -11.88 1.67
N ASP A 212 -27.10 -10.60 1.66
CA ASP A 212 -28.28 -10.06 2.34
C ASP A 212 -29.56 -10.54 1.67
#